data_27046e7965872e639bc1113acb6cf344
#
_entry.id   27046e7965872e639bc1113acb6cf344
#
_cell.length_a   1.000
_cell.length_b   1.000
_cell.length_c   1.000
_cell.angle_alpha   90.00
_cell.angle_beta   90.00
_cell.angle_gamma   90.00
#
_symmetry.space_group_name_H-M   'P 1'
#
loop_
_entity.id
_entity.type
_entity.pdbx_description
1 polymer ?
#
loop_
_entity_poly.entity_id
_entity_poly.type
_entity_poly.pdbx_seq_one_letter_code
_entity_poly.pdbx_strand_id
1 'polypeptide(L)'
;TLLDLMDAWAHEPAVQEVAAAAVKDPDPLTRAAAAKVMGRVGNPAAGKLLNDPFRVVRLQAEWALRDSLPPDSPGMKELTAAALHQADQPSGAMKLAQIAISRKDVKTAELWFSKALKWDATSSVVHRDYAVFLASQGRSREAVDQMQEAVRLAPRDANLWYLLGLGQIENNDESGALESFNEALKIEPSFIRALFNRALLNEKVGRLEQALQDLENCSSLEKGNADIPFTLAVMLYRNGRYREAAAAAAEALRRDPGHARARQILESASRHGR
;
A
#
# COMPACT_ATOMS: atom_id res chain seq x y z
N THR A 1 -15.85 -2.05 18.92
CA THR A 1 -16.06 -0.62 19.24
C THR A 1 -16.37 0.18 17.97
N LEU A 2 -16.84 1.43 18.11
CA LEU A 2 -17.02 2.34 16.97
C LEU A 2 -15.70 2.56 16.22
N LEU A 3 -14.59 2.65 16.95
CA LEU A 3 -13.25 2.79 16.37
C LEU A 3 -12.83 1.59 15.49
N ASP A 4 -13.25 0.37 15.81
CA ASP A 4 -13.00 -0.78 14.95
C ASP A 4 -13.68 -0.65 13.59
N LEU A 5 -14.87 -0.04 13.55
CA LEU A 5 -15.59 0.25 12.31
C LEU A 5 -14.93 1.38 11.50
N MET A 6 -14.23 2.30 12.18
CA MET A 6 -13.53 3.42 11.54
C MET A 6 -12.09 3.06 11.09
N ASP A 7 -11.63 1.85 11.32
CA ASP A 7 -10.28 1.40 10.98
C ASP A 7 -9.93 1.58 9.48
N ALA A 8 -10.92 1.43 8.60
CA ALA A 8 -10.75 1.65 7.17
C ALA A 8 -10.43 3.12 6.81
N TRP A 9 -10.83 4.06 7.65
CA TRP A 9 -10.60 5.51 7.49
C TRP A 9 -9.52 6.05 8.42
N ALA A 10 -8.58 5.20 8.87
CA ALA A 10 -7.52 5.58 9.81
C ALA A 10 -6.66 6.77 9.32
N HIS A 11 -6.58 7.01 8.02
CA HIS A 11 -5.86 8.14 7.42
C HIS A 11 -6.60 9.49 7.54
N GLU A 12 -7.90 9.47 7.81
CA GLU A 12 -8.69 10.69 7.96
C GLU A 12 -8.31 11.43 9.26
N PRO A 13 -8.03 12.75 9.21
CA PRO A 13 -7.63 13.52 10.40
C PRO A 13 -8.61 13.40 11.56
N ALA A 14 -9.91 13.44 11.28
CA ALA A 14 -10.96 13.30 12.29
C ALA A 14 -10.90 11.94 13.00
N VAL A 15 -10.59 10.85 12.27
CA VAL A 15 -10.46 9.51 12.86
C VAL A 15 -9.22 9.42 13.73
N GLN A 16 -8.12 10.05 13.32
CA GLN A 16 -6.88 10.11 14.11
C GLN A 16 -7.08 10.90 15.41
N GLU A 17 -7.84 11.99 15.35
CA GLU A 17 -8.18 12.80 16.54
C GLU A 17 -9.01 11.99 17.56
N VAL A 18 -10.04 11.29 17.07
CA VAL A 18 -10.87 10.40 17.90
C VAL A 18 -10.02 9.28 18.50
N ALA A 19 -9.15 8.63 17.72
CA ALA A 19 -8.25 7.59 18.23
C ALA A 19 -7.28 8.13 19.27
N ALA A 20 -6.72 9.33 19.07
CA ALA A 20 -5.83 9.97 20.05
C ALA A 20 -6.53 10.31 21.37
N ALA A 21 -7.78 10.71 21.33
CA ALA A 21 -8.59 10.94 22.53
C ALA A 21 -8.92 9.62 23.27
N ALA A 22 -9.21 8.56 22.51
CA ALA A 22 -9.60 7.25 23.02
C ALA A 22 -8.47 6.48 23.74
N VAL A 23 -7.23 6.94 23.69
CA VAL A 23 -6.10 6.37 24.48
C VAL A 23 -6.36 6.38 25.98
N LYS A 24 -7.20 7.30 26.46
CA LYS A 24 -7.54 7.45 27.88
C LYS A 24 -8.95 6.93 28.22
N ASP A 25 -9.61 6.28 27.28
CA ASP A 25 -10.96 5.77 27.49
C ASP A 25 -10.99 4.75 28.65
N PRO A 26 -12.00 4.77 29.54
CA PRO A 26 -12.12 3.80 30.63
C PRO A 26 -12.26 2.36 30.10
N ASP A 27 -12.87 2.14 28.94
CA ASP A 27 -13.02 0.82 28.34
C ASP A 27 -11.72 0.34 27.67
N PRO A 28 -11.15 -0.80 28.11
CA PRO A 28 -9.91 -1.34 27.50
C PRO A 28 -10.09 -1.73 26.04
N LEU A 29 -11.28 -2.12 25.59
CA LEU A 29 -11.50 -2.48 24.17
C LEU A 29 -11.47 -1.23 23.29
N THR A 30 -11.95 -0.10 23.78
CA THR A 30 -11.85 1.20 23.09
C THR A 30 -10.38 1.64 22.99
N ARG A 31 -9.58 1.49 24.07
CA ARG A 31 -8.14 1.76 24.03
C ARG A 31 -7.38 0.83 23.06
N ALA A 32 -7.75 -0.46 23.02
CA ALA A 32 -7.16 -1.42 22.07
C ALA A 32 -7.49 -1.06 20.62
N ALA A 33 -8.72 -0.66 20.32
CA ALA A 33 -9.12 -0.18 19.00
C ALA A 33 -8.37 1.11 18.61
N ALA A 34 -8.17 2.02 19.57
CA ALA A 34 -7.34 3.21 19.35
C ALA A 34 -5.89 2.86 18.95
N ALA A 35 -5.27 1.91 19.66
CA ALA A 35 -3.92 1.42 19.31
C ALA A 35 -3.88 0.85 17.88
N LYS A 36 -4.89 0.09 17.46
CA LYS A 36 -5.00 -0.49 16.12
C LYS A 36 -5.07 0.59 15.03
N VAL A 37 -5.97 1.58 15.21
CA VAL A 37 -6.13 2.71 14.27
C VAL A 37 -4.82 3.51 14.16
N MET A 38 -4.18 3.82 15.30
CA MET A 38 -2.89 4.52 15.33
C MET A 38 -1.79 3.74 14.62
N GLY A 39 -1.77 2.41 14.76
CA GLY A 39 -0.79 1.55 14.11
C GLY A 39 -0.85 1.62 12.59
N ARG A 40 -2.04 1.75 12.01
CA ARG A 40 -2.20 1.87 10.55
C ARG A 40 -1.53 3.10 9.95
N VAL A 41 -1.45 4.17 10.71
CA VAL A 41 -0.86 5.46 10.28
C VAL A 41 0.53 5.70 10.87
N GLY A 42 1.07 4.72 11.58
CA GLY A 42 2.37 4.87 12.22
C GLY A 42 2.41 5.93 13.32
N ASN A 43 1.28 6.22 13.98
CA ASN A 43 1.20 7.26 15.01
C ASN A 43 1.88 6.79 16.30
N PRO A 44 2.98 7.47 16.75
CA PRO A 44 3.73 7.06 17.93
C PRO A 44 2.96 7.20 19.24
N ALA A 45 1.79 7.85 19.25
CA ALA A 45 0.94 7.97 20.43
C ALA A 45 0.45 6.61 20.95
N ALA A 46 0.42 5.57 20.11
CA ALA A 46 0.20 4.17 20.53
C ALA A 46 1.20 3.72 21.63
N GLY A 47 2.38 4.33 21.71
CA GLY A 47 3.39 4.05 22.73
C GLY A 47 2.91 4.28 24.17
N LYS A 48 1.92 5.14 24.39
CA LYS A 48 1.30 5.37 25.71
C LYS A 48 0.57 4.14 26.24
N LEU A 49 0.20 3.21 25.36
CA LEU A 49 -0.57 2.00 25.67
C LEU A 49 0.32 0.76 25.87
N LEU A 50 1.64 0.86 25.69
CA LEU A 50 2.57 -0.26 25.91
C LEU A 50 2.62 -0.75 27.37
N ASN A 51 2.25 0.11 28.33
CA ASN A 51 2.21 -0.22 29.76
C ASN A 51 0.77 -0.27 30.31
N ASP A 52 -0.22 -0.45 29.42
CA ASP A 52 -1.62 -0.56 29.86
C ASP A 52 -1.82 -1.79 30.76
N PRO A 53 -2.63 -1.69 31.84
CA PRO A 53 -2.88 -2.83 32.75
C PRO A 53 -3.52 -4.02 32.03
N PHE A 54 -4.27 -3.79 30.95
CA PHE A 54 -4.95 -4.84 30.20
C PHE A 54 -4.09 -5.37 29.06
N ARG A 55 -3.83 -6.66 29.08
CA ARG A 55 -2.98 -7.36 28.08
C ARG A 55 -3.45 -7.14 26.64
N VAL A 56 -4.76 -7.14 26.39
CA VAL A 56 -5.32 -6.92 25.04
C VAL A 56 -4.92 -5.55 24.49
N VAL A 57 -4.85 -4.52 25.32
CA VAL A 57 -4.44 -3.16 24.92
C VAL A 57 -2.94 -3.13 24.60
N ARG A 58 -2.10 -3.70 25.50
CA ARG A 58 -0.65 -3.80 25.26
C ARG A 58 -0.34 -4.53 23.96
N LEU A 59 -0.95 -5.70 23.73
CA LEU A 59 -0.71 -6.48 22.50
C LEU A 59 -1.08 -5.71 21.23
N GLN A 60 -2.14 -4.89 21.25
CA GLN A 60 -2.48 -4.04 20.10
C GLN A 60 -1.47 -2.91 19.91
N ALA A 61 -1.01 -2.27 20.99
CA ALA A 61 0.02 -1.25 20.94
C ALA A 61 1.39 -1.81 20.48
N GLU A 62 1.76 -2.97 20.98
CA GLU A 62 2.98 -3.69 20.59
C GLU A 62 2.93 -4.09 19.11
N TRP A 63 1.78 -4.58 18.65
CA TRP A 63 1.56 -4.89 17.23
C TRP A 63 1.65 -3.64 16.35
N ALA A 64 1.07 -2.54 16.78
CA ALA A 64 1.11 -1.26 16.10
C ALA A 64 2.54 -0.72 15.95
N LEU A 65 3.37 -0.92 16.97
CA LEU A 65 4.73 -0.38 17.07
C LEU A 65 5.84 -1.40 16.80
N ARG A 66 5.50 -2.63 16.37
CA ARG A 66 6.45 -3.75 16.23
C ARG A 66 7.73 -3.42 15.44
N ASP A 67 7.60 -2.55 14.42
CA ASP A 67 8.73 -2.18 13.56
C ASP A 67 9.68 -1.19 14.25
N SER A 68 9.25 -0.53 15.32
CA SER A 68 10.02 0.42 16.13
C SER A 68 10.42 -0.12 17.50
N LEU A 69 9.84 -1.22 17.97
CA LEU A 69 10.18 -1.83 19.24
C LEU A 69 11.54 -2.52 19.19
N PRO A 70 12.41 -2.33 20.21
CA PRO A 70 13.65 -3.09 20.30
C PRO A 70 13.37 -4.61 20.35
N PRO A 71 14.16 -5.44 19.64
CA PRO A 71 13.93 -6.89 19.55
C PRO A 71 13.82 -7.61 20.89
N ASP A 72 14.57 -7.16 21.89
CA ASP A 72 14.61 -7.74 23.23
C ASP A 72 13.71 -7.04 24.26
N SER A 73 12.91 -6.07 23.83
CA SER A 73 12.00 -5.33 24.71
C SER A 73 10.95 -6.25 25.33
N PRO A 74 10.43 -5.92 26.54
CA PRO A 74 9.33 -6.67 27.15
C PRO A 74 8.13 -6.81 26.23
N GLY A 75 7.74 -5.73 25.53
CA GLY A 75 6.62 -5.73 24.59
C GLY A 75 6.85 -6.70 23.42
N MET A 76 8.03 -6.69 22.81
CA MET A 76 8.34 -7.63 21.73
C MET A 76 8.34 -9.10 22.20
N LYS A 77 8.75 -9.35 23.43
CA LYS A 77 8.68 -10.69 24.05
C LYS A 77 7.24 -11.10 24.31
N GLU A 78 6.40 -10.21 24.84
CA GLU A 78 4.99 -10.46 25.09
C GLU A 78 4.24 -10.74 23.77
N LEU A 79 4.47 -9.91 22.76
CA LEU A 79 3.88 -10.07 21.43
C LEU A 79 4.26 -11.41 20.79
N THR A 80 5.55 -11.77 20.85
CA THR A 80 6.04 -13.04 20.31
C THR A 80 5.43 -14.23 21.04
N ALA A 81 5.36 -14.19 22.38
CA ALA A 81 4.76 -15.24 23.18
C ALA A 81 3.25 -15.39 22.86
N ALA A 82 2.52 -14.30 22.66
CA ALA A 82 1.13 -14.33 22.27
C ALA A 82 0.92 -14.95 20.87
N ALA A 83 1.80 -14.66 19.92
CA ALA A 83 1.74 -15.25 18.58
C ALA A 83 2.12 -16.75 18.61
N LEU A 84 3.06 -17.16 19.46
CA LEU A 84 3.46 -18.57 19.64
C LEU A 84 2.32 -19.45 20.17
N HIS A 85 1.44 -18.93 20.99
CA HIS A 85 0.24 -19.66 21.44
C HIS A 85 -0.74 -20.01 20.32
N GLN A 86 -0.62 -19.38 19.17
CA GLN A 86 -1.43 -19.62 17.98
C GLN A 86 -0.57 -20.16 16.81
N ALA A 87 0.65 -20.61 17.12
CA ALA A 87 1.63 -20.98 16.10
C ALA A 87 1.31 -22.27 15.34
N ASP A 88 0.31 -22.99 15.76
CA ASP A 88 -0.28 -24.18 15.11
C ASP A 88 -1.39 -23.83 14.10
N GLN A 89 -1.67 -22.54 13.91
CA GLN A 89 -2.67 -22.03 12.98
C GLN A 89 -2.03 -21.08 11.96
N PRO A 90 -2.57 -20.98 10.73
CA PRO A 90 -2.05 -20.08 9.71
C PRO A 90 -1.94 -18.63 10.19
N SER A 91 -2.94 -18.14 10.93
CA SER A 91 -2.96 -16.77 11.45
C SER A 91 -1.84 -16.48 12.46
N GLY A 92 -1.50 -17.44 13.32
CA GLY A 92 -0.39 -17.33 14.27
C GLY A 92 0.95 -17.37 13.56
N ALA A 93 1.11 -18.28 12.59
CA ALA A 93 2.30 -18.35 11.75
C ALA A 93 2.54 -17.04 10.99
N MET A 94 1.48 -16.45 10.43
CA MET A 94 1.56 -15.15 9.73
C MET A 94 2.01 -14.03 10.67
N LYS A 95 1.51 -13.97 11.92
CA LYS A 95 1.96 -13.02 12.92
C LYS A 95 3.45 -13.20 13.24
N LEU A 96 3.91 -14.45 13.40
CA LEU A 96 5.31 -14.76 13.67
C LEU A 96 6.21 -14.40 12.48
N ALA A 97 5.76 -14.61 11.24
CA ALA A 97 6.46 -14.16 10.05
C ALA A 97 6.63 -12.63 10.05
N GLN A 98 5.56 -11.88 10.36
CA GLN A 98 5.62 -10.41 10.41
C GLN A 98 6.49 -9.89 11.56
N ILE A 99 6.50 -10.56 12.73
CA ILE A 99 7.42 -10.25 13.82
C ILE A 99 8.87 -10.51 13.40
N ALA A 100 9.14 -11.59 12.68
CA ALA A 100 10.46 -11.88 12.15
C ALA A 100 10.92 -10.84 11.11
N ILE A 101 10.02 -10.38 10.25
CA ILE A 101 10.27 -9.29 9.29
C ILE A 101 10.67 -8.01 10.03
N SER A 102 9.93 -7.61 11.06
CA SER A 102 10.24 -6.39 11.83
C SER A 102 11.60 -6.47 12.54
N ARG A 103 12.06 -7.69 12.85
CA ARG A 103 13.39 -7.97 13.39
C ARG A 103 14.49 -8.15 12.34
N LYS A 104 14.14 -8.07 11.05
CA LYS A 104 15.03 -8.36 9.92
C LYS A 104 15.57 -9.79 9.92
N ASP A 105 14.87 -10.72 10.57
CA ASP A 105 15.20 -12.15 10.59
C ASP A 105 14.51 -12.84 9.40
N VAL A 106 15.18 -12.77 8.26
CA VAL A 106 14.70 -13.31 6.98
C VAL A 106 14.44 -14.81 7.06
N LYS A 107 15.33 -15.57 7.71
CA LYS A 107 15.21 -17.03 7.81
C LYS A 107 13.99 -17.45 8.61
N THR A 108 13.77 -16.81 9.75
CA THR A 108 12.61 -17.09 10.60
C THR A 108 11.31 -16.65 9.92
N ALA A 109 11.30 -15.51 9.21
CA ALA A 109 10.14 -15.08 8.43
C ALA A 109 9.75 -16.11 7.37
N GLU A 110 10.72 -16.59 6.59
CA GLU A 110 10.51 -17.60 5.55
C GLU A 110 10.02 -18.93 6.11
N LEU A 111 10.60 -19.38 7.24
CA LEU A 111 10.13 -20.56 7.94
C LEU A 111 8.64 -20.46 8.31
N TRP A 112 8.19 -19.32 8.82
CA TRP A 112 6.82 -19.15 9.24
C TRP A 112 5.85 -19.00 8.05
N PHE A 113 6.24 -18.35 6.95
CA PHE A 113 5.44 -18.37 5.72
C PHE A 113 5.29 -19.77 5.17
N SER A 114 6.36 -20.57 5.12
CA SER A 114 6.32 -21.96 4.68
C SER A 114 5.39 -22.81 5.56
N LYS A 115 5.41 -22.60 6.88
CA LYS A 115 4.46 -23.27 7.78
C LYS A 115 3.01 -22.83 7.54
N ALA A 116 2.76 -21.54 7.37
CA ALA A 116 1.42 -21.02 7.09
C ALA A 116 0.85 -21.64 5.81
N LEU A 117 1.63 -21.71 4.73
CA LEU A 117 1.24 -22.36 3.47
C LEU A 117 1.03 -23.87 3.61
N LYS A 118 1.81 -24.52 4.48
CA LYS A 118 1.60 -25.97 4.73
C LYS A 118 0.26 -26.25 5.41
N TRP A 119 -0.21 -25.35 6.25
CA TRP A 119 -1.50 -25.51 6.94
C TRP A 119 -2.67 -24.99 6.10
N ASP A 120 -2.48 -23.97 5.30
CA ASP A 120 -3.50 -23.41 4.41
C ASP A 120 -2.89 -22.96 3.08
N ALA A 121 -2.72 -23.94 2.18
CA ALA A 121 -2.25 -23.70 0.81
C ALA A 121 -3.29 -22.97 -0.07
N THR A 122 -4.51 -22.74 0.44
CA THR A 122 -5.60 -22.09 -0.30
C THR A 122 -5.85 -20.65 0.16
N SER A 123 -5.03 -20.13 1.05
CA SER A 123 -5.14 -18.75 1.52
C SER A 123 -4.47 -17.76 0.57
N SER A 124 -5.26 -17.01 -0.19
CA SER A 124 -4.76 -15.93 -1.03
C SER A 124 -3.99 -14.87 -0.23
N VAL A 125 -4.37 -14.67 1.04
CA VAL A 125 -3.70 -13.72 1.95
C VAL A 125 -2.29 -14.18 2.28
N VAL A 126 -2.08 -15.47 2.59
CA VAL A 126 -0.75 -16.01 2.90
C VAL A 126 0.17 -15.90 1.68
N HIS A 127 -0.32 -16.29 0.50
CA HIS A 127 0.43 -16.16 -0.75
C HIS A 127 0.80 -14.71 -1.07
N ARG A 128 -0.14 -13.77 -0.92
CA ARG A 128 0.09 -12.32 -1.10
C ARG A 128 1.19 -11.82 -0.16
N ASP A 129 1.06 -12.08 1.13
CA ASP A 129 1.98 -11.55 2.13
C ASP A 129 3.38 -12.15 1.96
N TYR A 130 3.45 -13.43 1.58
CA TYR A 130 4.72 -14.09 1.26
C TYR A 130 5.34 -13.50 -0.02
N ALA A 131 4.54 -13.22 -1.06
CA ALA A 131 5.00 -12.55 -2.27
C ALA A 131 5.61 -11.16 -1.96
N VAL A 132 4.92 -10.35 -1.14
CA VAL A 132 5.42 -9.03 -0.72
C VAL A 132 6.74 -9.18 0.06
N PHE A 133 6.84 -10.16 0.94
CA PHE A 133 8.10 -10.45 1.64
C PHE A 133 9.22 -10.83 0.65
N LEU A 134 8.99 -11.75 -0.27
CA LEU A 134 9.97 -12.16 -1.28
C LEU A 134 10.45 -10.99 -2.15
N ALA A 135 9.52 -10.14 -2.60
CA ALA A 135 9.85 -8.92 -3.34
C ALA A 135 10.77 -8.00 -2.52
N SER A 136 10.49 -7.81 -1.23
CA SER A 136 11.34 -7.00 -0.34
C SER A 136 12.77 -7.57 -0.16
N GLN A 137 12.96 -8.86 -0.45
CA GLN A 137 14.27 -9.53 -0.45
C GLN A 137 14.93 -9.55 -1.84
N GLY A 138 14.35 -8.88 -2.85
CA GLY A 138 14.85 -8.88 -4.24
C GLY A 138 14.59 -10.19 -5.01
N ARG A 139 13.76 -11.09 -4.47
CA ARG A 139 13.38 -12.38 -5.08
C ARG A 139 12.16 -12.22 -5.96
N SER A 140 12.23 -11.30 -6.93
CA SER A 140 11.08 -10.84 -7.72
C SER A 140 10.38 -11.96 -8.48
N ARG A 141 11.11 -12.96 -9.00
CA ARG A 141 10.51 -14.11 -9.72
C ARG A 141 9.64 -14.93 -8.80
N GLU A 142 10.15 -15.31 -7.63
CA GLU A 142 9.41 -16.09 -6.64
C GLU A 142 8.23 -15.30 -6.06
N ALA A 143 8.38 -13.97 -5.94
CA ALA A 143 7.29 -13.09 -5.56
C ALA A 143 6.14 -13.14 -6.57
N VAL A 144 6.45 -13.09 -7.87
CA VAL A 144 5.45 -13.22 -8.94
C VAL A 144 4.75 -14.57 -8.89
N ASP A 145 5.48 -15.68 -8.71
CA ASP A 145 4.89 -17.01 -8.59
C ASP A 145 3.88 -17.10 -7.44
N GLN A 146 4.23 -16.54 -6.26
CA GLN A 146 3.33 -16.50 -5.12
C GLN A 146 2.12 -15.59 -5.35
N MET A 147 2.32 -14.46 -6.01
CA MET A 147 1.22 -13.54 -6.32
C MET A 147 0.26 -14.10 -7.35
N GLN A 148 0.76 -14.88 -8.34
CA GLN A 148 -0.09 -15.62 -9.27
C GLN A 148 -1.00 -16.61 -8.56
N GLU A 149 -0.47 -17.35 -7.56
CA GLU A 149 -1.31 -18.21 -6.73
C GLU A 149 -2.35 -17.43 -5.93
N ALA A 150 -1.98 -16.27 -5.36
CA ALA A 150 -2.94 -15.41 -4.66
C ALA A 150 -4.10 -14.99 -5.58
N VAL A 151 -3.78 -14.56 -6.80
CA VAL A 151 -4.77 -14.17 -7.82
C VAL A 151 -5.63 -15.35 -8.24
N ARG A 152 -5.05 -16.56 -8.45
CA ARG A 152 -5.79 -17.77 -8.79
C ARG A 152 -6.83 -18.14 -7.71
N LEU A 153 -6.48 -17.93 -6.44
CA LEU A 153 -7.34 -18.23 -5.30
C LEU A 153 -8.43 -17.17 -5.07
N ALA A 154 -8.15 -15.92 -5.40
CA ALA A 154 -9.08 -14.80 -5.25
C ALA A 154 -9.14 -13.91 -6.52
N PRO A 155 -9.65 -14.42 -7.65
CA PRO A 155 -9.57 -13.75 -8.96
C PRO A 155 -10.42 -12.47 -9.07
N ARG A 156 -11.28 -12.19 -8.10
CA ARG A 156 -12.09 -10.95 -8.05
C ARG A 156 -11.51 -9.87 -7.14
N ASP A 157 -10.29 -10.05 -6.65
CA ASP A 157 -9.61 -9.03 -5.85
C ASP A 157 -8.73 -8.16 -6.78
N ALA A 158 -9.20 -6.95 -7.08
CA ALA A 158 -8.49 -6.00 -7.93
C ALA A 158 -7.09 -5.64 -7.38
N ASN A 159 -6.93 -5.62 -6.06
CA ASN A 159 -5.66 -5.30 -5.45
C ASN A 159 -4.61 -6.40 -5.66
N LEU A 160 -5.00 -7.67 -5.70
CA LEU A 160 -4.07 -8.77 -6.01
C LEU A 160 -3.57 -8.68 -7.44
N TRP A 161 -4.44 -8.40 -8.40
CA TRP A 161 -4.07 -8.16 -9.79
C TRP A 161 -3.13 -6.97 -9.92
N TYR A 162 -3.42 -5.88 -9.22
CA TYR A 162 -2.54 -4.71 -9.18
C TYR A 162 -1.14 -5.05 -8.63
N LEU A 163 -1.08 -5.78 -7.52
CA LEU A 163 0.20 -6.20 -6.92
C LEU A 163 0.98 -7.17 -7.83
N LEU A 164 0.28 -8.07 -8.55
CA LEU A 164 0.88 -8.93 -9.55
C LEU A 164 1.52 -8.10 -10.66
N GLY A 165 0.82 -7.09 -11.19
CA GLY A 165 1.35 -6.19 -12.20
C GLY A 165 2.59 -5.44 -11.74
N LEU A 166 2.64 -4.99 -10.50
CA LEU A 166 3.85 -4.37 -9.92
C LEU A 166 5.03 -5.35 -9.88
N GLY A 167 4.81 -6.58 -9.38
CA GLY A 167 5.86 -7.60 -9.34
C GLY A 167 6.37 -7.99 -10.74
N GLN A 168 5.48 -8.01 -11.74
CA GLN A 168 5.84 -8.27 -13.13
C GLN A 168 6.69 -7.15 -13.73
N ILE A 169 6.42 -5.87 -13.40
CA ILE A 169 7.30 -4.74 -13.78
C ILE A 169 8.70 -4.93 -13.19
N GLU A 170 8.82 -5.28 -11.92
CA GLU A 170 10.10 -5.54 -11.26
C GLU A 170 10.85 -6.72 -11.90
N ASN A 171 10.12 -7.69 -12.45
CA ASN A 171 10.66 -8.84 -13.16
C ASN A 171 10.85 -8.60 -14.66
N ASN A 172 10.68 -7.35 -15.13
CA ASN A 172 10.78 -6.92 -16.55
C ASN A 172 9.77 -7.61 -17.48
N ASP A 173 8.64 -8.07 -16.98
CA ASP A 173 7.50 -8.60 -17.74
C ASP A 173 6.45 -7.49 -17.96
N GLU A 174 6.72 -6.62 -18.92
CA GLU A 174 5.83 -5.47 -19.22
C GLU A 174 4.49 -5.91 -19.79
N SER A 175 4.47 -7.00 -20.58
CA SER A 175 3.23 -7.49 -21.17
C SER A 175 2.30 -8.11 -20.10
N GLY A 176 2.84 -8.95 -19.24
CA GLY A 176 2.10 -9.51 -18.11
C GLY A 176 1.59 -8.43 -17.17
N ALA A 177 2.41 -7.40 -16.90
CA ALA A 177 1.99 -6.29 -16.06
C ALA A 177 0.80 -5.51 -16.65
N LEU A 178 0.78 -5.25 -17.96
CA LEU A 178 -0.36 -4.63 -18.63
C LEU A 178 -1.63 -5.49 -18.52
N GLU A 179 -1.50 -6.81 -18.70
CA GLU A 179 -2.62 -7.74 -18.53
C GLU A 179 -3.15 -7.72 -17.10
N SER A 180 -2.26 -7.76 -16.12
CA SER A 180 -2.64 -7.70 -14.71
C SER A 180 -3.33 -6.39 -14.33
N PHE A 181 -2.83 -5.23 -14.78
CA PHE A 181 -3.52 -3.96 -14.56
C PHE A 181 -4.87 -3.90 -15.28
N ASN A 182 -4.99 -4.50 -16.47
CA ASN A 182 -6.27 -4.58 -17.17
C ASN A 182 -7.29 -5.41 -16.38
N GLU A 183 -6.89 -6.55 -15.80
CA GLU A 183 -7.78 -7.36 -14.96
C GLU A 183 -8.18 -6.60 -13.69
N ALA A 184 -7.23 -5.91 -13.03
CA ALA A 184 -7.55 -5.06 -11.89
C ALA A 184 -8.62 -4.00 -12.24
N LEU A 185 -8.49 -3.34 -13.40
CA LEU A 185 -9.40 -2.30 -13.85
C LEU A 185 -10.72 -2.81 -14.43
N LYS A 186 -10.80 -4.07 -14.86
CA LYS A 186 -12.09 -4.72 -15.16
C LYS A 186 -12.92 -4.94 -13.90
N ILE A 187 -12.25 -5.25 -12.77
CA ILE A 187 -12.90 -5.48 -11.48
C ILE A 187 -13.26 -4.14 -10.83
N GLU A 188 -12.33 -3.19 -10.83
CA GLU A 188 -12.47 -1.86 -10.22
C GLU A 188 -12.03 -0.77 -11.22
N PRO A 189 -12.93 -0.25 -12.07
CA PRO A 189 -12.61 0.74 -13.09
C PRO A 189 -12.04 2.07 -12.52
N SER A 190 -12.35 2.38 -11.27
CA SER A 190 -11.87 3.57 -10.56
C SER A 190 -10.60 3.35 -9.73
N PHE A 191 -9.90 2.23 -9.91
CA PHE A 191 -8.68 1.94 -9.17
C PHE A 191 -7.52 2.82 -9.62
N ILE A 192 -7.41 4.01 -9.03
CA ILE A 192 -6.51 5.09 -9.44
C ILE A 192 -5.05 4.62 -9.54
N ARG A 193 -4.58 3.83 -8.58
CA ARG A 193 -3.20 3.32 -8.61
C ARG A 193 -2.93 2.42 -9.81
N ALA A 194 -3.91 1.59 -10.21
CA ALA A 194 -3.80 0.74 -11.39
C ALA A 194 -3.85 1.56 -12.68
N LEU A 195 -4.75 2.53 -12.80
CA LEU A 195 -4.79 3.48 -13.92
C LEU A 195 -3.47 4.22 -14.08
N PHE A 196 -2.95 4.79 -12.99
CA PHE A 196 -1.71 5.57 -13.02
C PHE A 196 -0.50 4.73 -13.46
N ASN A 197 -0.31 3.53 -12.86
CA ASN A 197 0.80 2.65 -13.23
C ASN A 197 0.65 2.09 -14.63
N ARG A 198 -0.60 1.78 -15.09
CA ARG A 198 -0.84 1.35 -16.47
C ARG A 198 -0.53 2.48 -17.46
N ALA A 199 -0.85 3.73 -17.11
CA ALA A 199 -0.50 4.89 -17.93
C ALA A 199 1.03 5.02 -18.13
N LEU A 200 1.80 4.95 -17.02
CA LEU A 200 3.27 5.01 -17.11
C LEU A 200 3.84 3.86 -17.94
N LEU A 201 3.29 2.67 -17.79
CA LEU A 201 3.74 1.51 -18.54
C LEU A 201 3.34 1.61 -20.04
N ASN A 202 2.13 2.10 -20.33
CA ASN A 202 1.68 2.35 -21.71
C ASN A 202 2.57 3.41 -22.40
N GLU A 203 2.97 4.49 -21.72
CA GLU A 203 3.96 5.45 -22.27
C GLU A 203 5.27 4.74 -22.61
N LYS A 204 5.79 3.93 -21.68
CA LYS A 204 7.06 3.21 -21.85
C LYS A 204 7.05 2.28 -23.05
N VAL A 205 5.92 1.61 -23.33
CA VAL A 205 5.77 0.71 -24.48
C VAL A 205 5.24 1.40 -25.74
N GLY A 206 5.19 2.74 -25.76
CA GLY A 206 4.81 3.54 -26.93
C GLY A 206 3.32 3.65 -27.19
N ARG A 207 2.45 3.30 -26.24
CA ARG A 207 0.98 3.38 -26.34
C ARG A 207 0.48 4.69 -25.73
N LEU A 208 0.93 5.81 -26.31
CA LEU A 208 0.72 7.15 -25.76
C LEU A 208 -0.76 7.48 -25.50
N GLU A 209 -1.66 7.24 -26.45
CA GLU A 209 -3.08 7.63 -26.30
C GLU A 209 -3.75 6.88 -25.13
N GLN A 210 -3.43 5.60 -24.93
CA GLN A 210 -3.93 4.84 -23.78
C GLN A 210 -3.38 5.40 -22.47
N ALA A 211 -2.11 5.80 -22.45
CA ALA A 211 -1.48 6.41 -21.29
C ALA A 211 -2.16 7.74 -20.91
N LEU A 212 -2.42 8.59 -21.89
CA LEU A 212 -3.10 9.88 -21.68
C LEU A 212 -4.52 9.67 -21.15
N GLN A 213 -5.28 8.74 -21.74
CA GLN A 213 -6.63 8.41 -21.30
C GLN A 213 -6.68 7.94 -19.85
N ASP A 214 -5.74 7.09 -19.44
CA ASP A 214 -5.65 6.62 -18.07
C ASP A 214 -5.35 7.76 -17.08
N LEU A 215 -4.44 8.69 -17.44
CA LEU A 215 -4.15 9.86 -16.60
C LEU A 215 -5.31 10.86 -16.54
N GLU A 216 -6.06 11.05 -17.63
CA GLU A 216 -7.28 11.86 -17.63
C GLU A 216 -8.34 11.26 -16.70
N ASN A 217 -8.51 9.94 -16.73
CA ASN A 217 -9.39 9.22 -15.82
C ASN A 217 -8.94 9.43 -14.35
N CYS A 218 -7.65 9.25 -14.03
CA CYS A 218 -7.11 9.55 -12.71
C CYS A 218 -7.40 11.00 -12.28
N SER A 219 -7.17 11.96 -13.19
CA SER A 219 -7.39 13.39 -12.94
C SER A 219 -8.85 13.73 -12.65
N SER A 220 -9.79 13.03 -13.27
CA SER A 220 -11.23 13.18 -13.03
C SER A 220 -11.67 12.62 -11.68
N LEU A 221 -11.03 11.52 -11.23
CA LEU A 221 -11.30 10.84 -9.97
C LEU A 221 -10.71 11.58 -8.77
N GLU A 222 -9.47 12.10 -8.89
CA GLU A 222 -8.78 12.84 -7.84
C GLU A 222 -8.63 14.33 -8.19
N LYS A 223 -9.71 15.08 -8.08
CA LYS A 223 -9.74 16.51 -8.45
C LYS A 223 -8.83 17.40 -7.60
N GLY A 224 -8.47 16.99 -6.40
CA GLY A 224 -7.58 17.74 -5.50
C GLY A 224 -6.08 17.47 -5.72
N ASN A 225 -5.72 16.42 -6.43
CA ASN A 225 -4.34 16.01 -6.64
C ASN A 225 -3.73 16.73 -7.85
N ALA A 226 -2.75 17.62 -7.62
CA ALA A 226 -2.08 18.37 -8.67
C ALA A 226 -1.00 17.57 -9.41
N ASP A 227 -0.46 16.49 -8.79
CA ASP A 227 0.59 15.68 -9.40
C ASP A 227 0.10 14.87 -10.61
N ILE A 228 -1.18 14.53 -10.67
CA ILE A 228 -1.74 13.79 -11.81
C ILE A 228 -1.73 14.65 -13.09
N PRO A 229 -2.36 15.84 -13.14
CA PRO A 229 -2.27 16.70 -14.32
C PRO A 229 -0.84 17.18 -14.60
N PHE A 230 0.04 17.29 -13.58
CA PHE A 230 1.45 17.53 -13.81
C PHE A 230 2.12 16.35 -14.54
N THR A 231 1.84 15.10 -14.15
CA THR A 231 2.36 13.90 -14.85
C THR A 231 1.88 13.86 -16.30
N LEU A 232 0.60 14.15 -16.53
CA LEU A 232 0.03 14.28 -17.87
C LEU A 232 0.76 15.36 -18.69
N ALA A 233 1.04 16.53 -18.09
CA ALA A 233 1.78 17.61 -18.76
C ALA A 233 3.20 17.19 -19.14
N VAL A 234 3.91 16.49 -18.26
CA VAL A 234 5.26 15.95 -18.55
C VAL A 234 5.23 14.96 -19.69
N MET A 235 4.27 14.03 -19.69
CA MET A 235 4.10 13.03 -20.73
C MET A 235 3.83 13.68 -22.09
N LEU A 236 2.88 14.60 -22.16
CA LEU A 236 2.57 15.37 -23.36
C LEU A 236 3.77 16.19 -23.86
N TYR A 237 4.50 16.85 -22.96
CA TYR A 237 5.67 17.63 -23.30
C TYR A 237 6.78 16.79 -23.93
N ARG A 238 7.08 15.62 -23.36
CA ARG A 238 8.08 14.67 -23.89
C ARG A 238 7.71 14.17 -25.27
N ASN A 239 6.42 14.09 -25.58
CA ASN A 239 5.91 13.64 -26.86
C ASN A 239 5.61 14.78 -27.85
N GLY A 240 6.10 16.00 -27.60
CA GLY A 240 5.99 17.15 -28.50
C GLY A 240 4.61 17.81 -28.57
N ARG A 241 3.64 17.37 -27.76
CA ARG A 241 2.27 17.92 -27.68
C ARG A 241 2.24 19.18 -26.80
N TYR A 242 3.02 20.19 -27.14
CA TYR A 242 3.30 21.33 -26.27
C TYR A 242 2.07 22.13 -25.87
N ARG A 243 1.09 22.34 -26.78
CA ARG A 243 -0.13 23.08 -26.43
C ARG A 243 -0.95 22.35 -25.36
N GLU A 244 -1.05 21.05 -25.48
CA GLU A 244 -1.77 20.22 -24.52
C GLU A 244 -1.00 20.08 -23.20
N ALA A 245 0.32 19.97 -23.29
CA ALA A 245 1.19 20.01 -22.10
C ALA A 245 1.03 21.30 -21.29
N ALA A 246 0.92 22.46 -21.98
CA ALA A 246 0.68 23.73 -21.31
C ALA A 246 -0.70 23.77 -20.63
N ALA A 247 -1.74 23.23 -21.26
CA ALA A 247 -3.07 23.15 -20.67
C ALA A 247 -3.09 22.25 -19.41
N ALA A 248 -2.46 21.07 -19.49
CA ALA A 248 -2.37 20.15 -18.35
C ALA A 248 -1.52 20.74 -17.19
N ALA A 249 -0.43 21.45 -17.50
CA ALA A 249 0.38 22.16 -16.49
C ALA A 249 -0.40 23.31 -15.82
N ALA A 250 -1.22 24.03 -16.58
CA ALA A 250 -2.11 25.06 -16.04
C ALA A 250 -3.17 24.46 -15.11
N GLU A 251 -3.70 23.28 -15.44
CA GLU A 251 -4.59 22.53 -14.56
C GLU A 251 -3.91 22.14 -13.25
N ALA A 252 -2.67 21.64 -13.29
CA ALA A 252 -1.90 21.33 -12.09
C ALA A 252 -1.73 22.58 -11.20
N LEU A 253 -1.40 23.75 -11.80
CA LEU A 253 -1.25 25.00 -11.08
C LEU A 253 -2.59 25.58 -10.55
N ARG A 254 -3.71 25.24 -11.18
CA ARG A 254 -5.03 25.61 -10.67
C ARG A 254 -5.36 24.82 -9.40
N ARG A 255 -4.93 23.55 -9.31
CA ARG A 255 -5.10 22.69 -8.14
C ARG A 255 -4.12 23.04 -7.03
N ASP A 256 -2.86 23.30 -7.39
CA ASP A 256 -1.79 23.75 -6.49
C ASP A 256 -1.01 24.92 -7.11
N PRO A 257 -1.33 26.16 -6.76
CA PRO A 257 -0.60 27.34 -7.24
C PRO A 257 0.89 27.34 -6.88
N GLY A 258 1.29 26.59 -5.86
CA GLY A 258 2.66 26.43 -5.40
C GLY A 258 3.49 25.41 -6.19
N HIS A 259 2.89 24.66 -7.10
CA HIS A 259 3.54 23.55 -7.81
C HIS A 259 4.63 24.03 -8.78
N ALA A 260 5.87 24.20 -8.28
CA ALA A 260 6.98 24.79 -9.02
C ALA A 260 7.32 24.08 -10.32
N ARG A 261 7.30 22.71 -10.33
CA ARG A 261 7.60 21.91 -11.52
C ARG A 261 6.53 22.07 -12.62
N ALA A 262 5.26 22.20 -12.25
CA ALA A 262 4.19 22.46 -13.23
C ALA A 262 4.36 23.82 -13.89
N ARG A 263 4.77 24.86 -13.13
CA ARG A 263 5.08 26.19 -13.66
C ARG A 263 6.20 26.13 -14.69
N GLN A 264 7.27 25.39 -14.41
CA GLN A 264 8.38 25.21 -15.33
C GLN A 264 7.96 24.52 -16.65
N ILE A 265 7.11 23.48 -16.56
CA ILE A 265 6.56 22.81 -17.76
C ILE A 265 5.67 23.77 -18.54
N LEU A 266 4.81 24.55 -17.89
CA LEU A 266 3.94 25.53 -18.54
C LEU A 266 4.75 26.57 -19.34
N GLU A 267 5.79 27.14 -18.73
CA GLU A 267 6.69 28.10 -19.39
C GLU A 267 7.41 27.49 -20.59
N SER A 268 7.96 26.30 -20.42
CA SER A 268 8.68 25.58 -21.47
C SER A 268 7.77 25.20 -22.64
N ALA A 269 6.61 24.65 -22.35
CA ALA A 269 5.62 24.25 -23.36
C ALA A 269 5.08 25.48 -24.13
N SER A 270 4.87 26.61 -23.44
CA SER A 270 4.40 27.86 -24.06
C SER A 270 5.42 28.48 -25.02
N ARG A 271 6.71 28.25 -24.81
CA ARG A 271 7.78 28.70 -25.74
C ARG A 271 7.86 27.85 -27.01
N HIS A 272 7.62 26.53 -26.89
CA HIS A 272 7.69 25.59 -28.03
C HIS A 272 6.39 25.50 -28.82
N GLY A 273 5.25 25.87 -28.24
CA GLY A 273 3.92 25.81 -28.87
C GLY A 273 3.54 27.04 -29.68
N ARG A 274 4.46 28.05 -29.77
CA ARG A 274 4.32 29.21 -30.64
C ARG A 274 4.90 28.87 -32.00
#